data_e2f604d2518c61f289fdd8c5054f6cab
#
_entry.id   e2f604d2518c61f289fdd8c5054f6cab
#
_cell.length_a   1.000
_cell.length_b   1.000
_cell.length_c   1.000
_cell.angle_alpha   90.00
_cell.angle_beta   90.00
_cell.angle_gamma   90.00
#
_symmetry.space_group_name_H-M   'P 1'
#
loop_
_entity.id
_entity.type
_entity.pdbx_description
1 polymer ?
#
loop_
_entity_poly.entity_id
_entity_poly.type
_entity_poly.pdbx_seq_one_letter_code
_entity_poly.pdbx_strand_id
1 'polypeptide(L)'
;MTTRAAQGILLTLVLATAISAASQAADEIKGGKWQFTTQMQSPGGSPPSPGVQASTGGTAPMTLTACIDAANPIPAEGQCKLDRTDRHGSVVTWAMTCNSPRGPIRSAGSGRYASDTMEATLTARVPGPNGQPVDTPGRITGHYLGPCDSK
;
A
#
# COMPACT_ATOMS: atom_id res chain seq x y z
N MET A 1 -5.83 69.48 50.00
CA MET A 1 -6.33 69.19 48.67
C MET A 1 -5.61 67.88 48.23
N THR A 2 -6.27 66.76 48.35
CA THR A 2 -5.69 65.40 48.18
C THR A 2 -6.29 64.77 46.92
N THR A 3 -5.47 64.58 45.89
CA THR A 3 -5.84 63.92 44.65
C THR A 3 -5.51 62.42 44.73
N ARG A 4 -6.53 61.57 44.70
CA ARG A 4 -6.39 60.14 44.67
C ARG A 4 -6.24 59.67 43.22
N ALA A 5 -5.12 59.03 42.91
CA ALA A 5 -4.89 58.33 41.65
C ALA A 5 -5.54 56.92 41.70
N ALA A 6 -6.44 56.65 40.78
CA ALA A 6 -7.03 55.32 40.59
C ALA A 6 -6.10 54.47 39.71
N GLN A 7 -5.60 53.37 40.29
CA GLN A 7 -4.87 52.34 39.53
C GLN A 7 -5.86 51.37 38.88
N GLY A 8 -5.98 51.40 37.55
CA GLY A 8 -6.69 50.43 36.80
C GLY A 8 -5.86 49.14 36.56
N ILE A 9 -6.31 48.04 37.07
CA ILE A 9 -5.72 46.71 36.86
C ILE A 9 -6.24 46.18 35.51
N LEU A 10 -5.39 46.13 34.50
CA LEU A 10 -5.67 45.43 33.24
C LEU A 10 -5.47 43.93 33.46
N LEU A 11 -6.56 43.17 33.47
CA LEU A 11 -6.57 41.71 33.47
C LEU A 11 -6.40 41.24 32.03
N THR A 12 -5.18 40.84 31.66
CA THR A 12 -4.92 40.17 30.36
C THR A 12 -5.34 38.70 30.40
N LEU A 13 -6.43 38.38 29.75
CA LEU A 13 -6.91 37.03 29.56
C LEU A 13 -6.05 36.29 28.51
N VAL A 14 -5.15 35.44 28.93
CA VAL A 14 -4.36 34.57 28.04
C VAL A 14 -5.25 33.38 27.63
N LEU A 15 -5.76 33.42 26.39
CA LEU A 15 -6.43 32.26 25.77
C LEU A 15 -5.34 31.24 25.40
N ALA A 16 -5.21 30.16 26.17
CA ALA A 16 -4.40 28.99 25.81
C ALA A 16 -5.15 28.19 24.75
N THR A 17 -4.75 28.33 23.48
CA THR A 17 -5.19 27.45 22.39
C THR A 17 -4.48 26.11 22.55
N ALA A 18 -5.21 25.10 23.04
CA ALA A 18 -4.76 23.71 23.02
C ALA A 18 -4.77 23.23 21.54
N ILE A 19 -3.59 23.19 20.94
CA ILE A 19 -3.38 22.54 19.65
C ILE A 19 -3.44 21.03 19.92
N SER A 20 -4.59 20.41 19.64
CA SER A 20 -4.72 18.96 19.64
C SER A 20 -3.82 18.39 18.53
N ALA A 21 -2.68 17.83 18.90
CA ALA A 21 -1.87 17.01 18.03
C ALA A 21 -2.70 15.76 17.69
N ALA A 22 -3.37 15.79 16.54
CA ALA A 22 -3.99 14.60 15.97
C ALA A 22 -2.88 13.57 15.75
N SER A 23 -2.93 12.48 16.49
CA SER A 23 -1.99 11.37 16.41
C SER A 23 -1.93 10.85 14.98
N GLN A 24 -0.79 11.03 14.32
CA GLN A 24 -0.47 10.44 13.01
C GLN A 24 -0.09 8.95 13.18
N ALA A 25 -0.90 8.19 13.90
CA ALA A 25 -0.68 6.75 14.10
C ALA A 25 -1.08 5.90 12.88
N ALA A 26 -1.52 6.52 11.77
CA ALA A 26 -2.03 5.82 10.59
C ALA A 26 -0.98 5.53 9.51
N ASP A 27 0.27 5.97 9.68
CA ASP A 27 1.29 5.90 8.62
C ASP A 27 2.34 4.79 8.82
N GLU A 28 2.18 3.94 9.83
CA GLU A 28 3.15 2.87 10.10
C GLU A 28 2.68 1.54 9.50
N ILE A 29 3.55 0.98 8.64
CA ILE A 29 3.33 -0.35 8.06
C ILE A 29 3.66 -1.38 9.14
N LYS A 30 2.71 -2.25 9.47
CA LYS A 30 2.93 -3.35 10.42
C LYS A 30 3.81 -4.43 9.81
N GLY A 31 4.97 -4.69 10.44
CA GLY A 31 5.71 -5.93 10.20
C GLY A 31 4.94 -7.13 10.74
N GLY A 32 5.03 -8.27 10.07
CA GLY A 32 4.33 -9.48 10.48
C GLY A 32 3.87 -10.34 9.31
N LYS A 33 3.00 -11.28 9.61
CA LYS A 33 2.39 -12.20 8.63
C LYS A 33 1.22 -11.52 7.94
N TRP A 34 1.27 -11.49 6.64
CA TRP A 34 0.24 -10.91 5.77
C TRP A 34 -0.21 -11.92 4.74
N GLN A 35 -1.47 -11.86 4.35
CA GLN A 35 -2.01 -12.54 3.19
C GLN A 35 -2.28 -11.51 2.10
N PHE A 36 -1.67 -11.73 0.94
CA PHE A 36 -1.85 -10.91 -0.27
C PHE A 36 -2.66 -11.69 -1.29
N THR A 37 -3.66 -11.06 -1.87
CA THR A 37 -4.43 -11.59 -2.99
C THR A 37 -4.22 -10.72 -4.21
N THR A 38 -3.64 -11.30 -5.26
CA THR A 38 -3.37 -10.62 -6.53
C THR A 38 -4.39 -11.07 -7.56
N GLN A 39 -5.04 -10.12 -8.20
CA GLN A 39 -5.97 -10.34 -9.29
C GLN A 39 -5.49 -9.61 -10.54
N MET A 40 -5.11 -10.36 -11.57
CA MET A 40 -4.71 -9.81 -12.86
C MET A 40 -5.92 -9.68 -13.78
N GLN A 41 -5.95 -8.62 -14.57
CA GLN A 41 -6.98 -8.42 -15.58
C GLN A 41 -6.50 -8.99 -16.91
N SER A 42 -7.37 -9.70 -17.63
CA SER A 42 -7.04 -10.15 -18.99
C SER A 42 -6.83 -8.96 -19.91
N PRO A 43 -5.82 -8.99 -20.79
CA PRO A 43 -5.67 -7.97 -21.84
C PRO A 43 -6.94 -7.88 -22.68
N GLY A 44 -7.58 -6.71 -22.70
CA GLY A 44 -8.83 -6.49 -23.46
C GLY A 44 -10.13 -6.71 -22.68
N GLY A 45 -10.07 -7.07 -21.40
CA GLY A 45 -11.24 -7.11 -20.53
C GLY A 45 -11.67 -5.71 -20.12
N SER A 46 -12.95 -5.37 -20.31
CA SER A 46 -13.55 -4.16 -19.74
C SER A 46 -13.46 -4.20 -18.21
N PRO A 47 -13.28 -3.06 -17.52
CA PRO A 47 -13.32 -3.02 -16.08
C PRO A 47 -14.68 -3.57 -15.59
N PRO A 48 -14.69 -4.39 -14.51
CA PRO A 48 -15.94 -4.92 -13.97
C PRO A 48 -16.86 -3.77 -13.57
N SER A 49 -18.08 -3.77 -14.11
CA SER A 49 -19.14 -2.87 -13.68
C SER A 49 -19.50 -3.16 -12.24
N PRO A 50 -19.80 -2.14 -11.41
CA PRO A 50 -20.24 -2.35 -10.03
C PRO A 50 -21.48 -3.26 -9.99
N GLY A 51 -21.39 -4.42 -9.33
CA GLY A 51 -22.50 -5.34 -9.11
C GLY A 51 -22.55 -6.58 -10.01
N VAL A 52 -21.61 -6.76 -10.94
CA VAL A 52 -21.48 -8.00 -11.73
C VAL A 52 -20.33 -8.82 -11.19
N GLN A 53 -20.61 -10.03 -10.70
CA GLN A 53 -19.57 -10.99 -10.38
C GLN A 53 -18.79 -11.30 -11.66
N ALA A 54 -17.50 -10.97 -11.65
CA ALA A 54 -16.61 -11.14 -12.79
C ALA A 54 -16.38 -12.64 -13.03
N SER A 55 -17.21 -13.23 -13.84
CA SER A 55 -17.04 -14.58 -14.38
C SER A 55 -16.87 -14.53 -15.88
N THR A 56 -15.84 -13.88 -16.41
CA THR A 56 -15.39 -14.11 -17.79
C THR A 56 -14.07 -13.38 -18.05
N GLY A 57 -12.96 -14.12 -18.08
CA GLY A 57 -11.70 -13.67 -18.68
C GLY A 57 -10.60 -13.17 -17.75
N GLY A 58 -10.81 -13.12 -16.43
CA GLY A 58 -9.74 -12.86 -15.48
C GLY A 58 -9.00 -14.15 -15.12
N THR A 59 -7.69 -14.06 -14.95
CA THR A 59 -6.95 -15.14 -14.28
C THR A 59 -7.45 -15.29 -12.84
N ALA A 60 -7.56 -16.54 -12.36
CA ALA A 60 -7.96 -16.81 -10.98
C ALA A 60 -7.10 -15.99 -10.00
N PRO A 61 -7.67 -15.44 -8.92
CA PRO A 61 -6.91 -14.73 -7.91
C PRO A 61 -5.81 -15.62 -7.34
N MET A 62 -4.60 -15.09 -7.23
CA MET A 62 -3.48 -15.76 -6.58
C MET A 62 -3.32 -15.23 -5.17
N THR A 63 -3.26 -16.12 -4.20
CA THR A 63 -3.06 -15.76 -2.79
C THR A 63 -1.67 -16.20 -2.33
N LEU A 64 -0.97 -15.28 -1.68
CA LEU A 64 0.34 -15.48 -1.08
C LEU A 64 0.28 -15.08 0.39
N THR A 65 0.83 -15.92 1.28
CA THR A 65 1.03 -15.57 2.68
C THR A 65 2.52 -15.40 2.92
N ALA A 66 2.92 -14.22 3.37
CA ALA A 66 4.33 -13.90 3.60
C ALA A 66 4.50 -13.14 4.92
N CYS A 67 5.69 -13.30 5.52
CA CYS A 67 6.16 -12.42 6.57
C CYS A 67 6.87 -11.24 5.95
N ILE A 68 6.39 -10.04 6.27
CA ILE A 68 7.03 -8.81 5.80
C ILE A 68 7.62 -8.04 6.97
N ASP A 69 8.67 -7.28 6.66
CA ASP A 69 9.23 -6.28 7.54
C ASP A 69 8.63 -4.91 7.19
N ALA A 70 8.39 -4.07 8.18
CA ALA A 70 7.94 -2.69 7.98
C ALA A 70 8.88 -1.88 7.08
N ALA A 71 10.18 -2.17 7.10
CA ALA A 71 11.17 -1.53 6.22
C ALA A 71 11.13 -2.07 4.78
N ASN A 72 10.74 -3.34 4.59
CA ASN A 72 10.66 -4.03 3.30
C ASN A 72 9.29 -4.69 3.15
N PRO A 73 8.23 -3.90 2.93
CA PRO A 73 6.86 -4.40 2.99
C PRO A 73 6.39 -5.13 1.73
N ILE A 74 7.21 -5.21 0.69
CA ILE A 74 6.89 -5.92 -0.54
C ILE A 74 7.53 -7.30 -0.51
N PRO A 75 6.74 -8.40 -0.46
CA PRO A 75 7.30 -9.74 -0.51
C PRO A 75 7.89 -10.02 -1.89
N ALA A 76 9.16 -10.41 -1.91
CA ALA A 76 9.85 -10.89 -3.10
C ALA A 76 10.21 -12.36 -2.84
N GLU A 77 9.40 -13.28 -3.34
CA GLU A 77 9.58 -14.71 -3.10
C GLU A 77 9.92 -15.47 -4.39
N GLY A 78 10.54 -16.63 -4.21
CA GLY A 78 10.86 -17.53 -5.29
C GLY A 78 11.87 -16.93 -6.29
N GLN A 79 11.46 -16.83 -7.57
CA GLN A 79 12.31 -16.35 -8.65
C GLN A 79 12.14 -14.84 -8.92
N CYS A 80 11.54 -14.10 -7.98
CA CYS A 80 11.32 -12.68 -8.09
C CYS A 80 12.39 -11.88 -7.37
N LYS A 81 12.86 -10.81 -7.99
CA LYS A 81 13.80 -9.86 -7.42
C LYS A 81 13.16 -8.48 -7.41
N LEU A 82 13.21 -7.84 -6.25
CA LEU A 82 12.84 -6.45 -6.10
C LEU A 82 13.95 -5.57 -6.69
N ASP A 83 13.64 -4.82 -7.75
CA ASP A 83 14.60 -3.94 -8.42
C ASP A 83 14.64 -2.56 -7.76
N ARG A 84 13.49 -2.11 -7.29
CA ARG A 84 13.34 -0.82 -6.64
C ARG A 84 12.16 -0.82 -5.66
N THR A 85 12.34 -0.11 -4.55
CA THR A 85 11.28 0.20 -3.59
C THR A 85 11.46 1.62 -3.09
N ASP A 86 10.39 2.41 -3.11
CA ASP A 86 10.33 3.72 -2.48
C ASP A 86 9.14 3.76 -1.52
N ARG A 87 9.34 4.36 -0.35
CA ARG A 87 8.31 4.49 0.68
C ARG A 87 8.12 5.94 1.10
N HIS A 88 6.86 6.36 1.13
CA HIS A 88 6.42 7.66 1.66
C HIS A 88 5.26 7.43 2.63
N GLY A 89 5.55 7.42 3.93
CA GLY A 89 4.56 7.07 4.96
C GLY A 89 4.02 5.65 4.76
N SER A 90 2.73 5.53 4.58
CA SER A 90 2.02 4.27 4.31
C SER A 90 1.98 3.88 2.83
N VAL A 91 2.43 4.75 1.93
CA VAL A 91 2.47 4.46 0.49
C VAL A 91 3.81 3.86 0.10
N VAL A 92 3.75 2.76 -0.64
CA VAL A 92 4.92 2.05 -1.16
C VAL A 92 4.79 1.93 -2.67
N THR A 93 5.84 2.29 -3.39
CA THR A 93 5.97 2.01 -4.83
C THR A 93 7.10 1.02 -5.03
N TRP A 94 6.96 0.13 -6.01
CA TRP A 94 7.96 -0.88 -6.29
C TRP A 94 8.09 -1.18 -7.78
N ALA A 95 9.24 -1.72 -8.14
CA ALA A 95 9.49 -2.42 -9.40
C ALA A 95 10.15 -3.77 -9.09
N MET A 96 9.76 -4.81 -9.81
CA MET A 96 10.16 -6.19 -9.56
C MET A 96 10.34 -6.92 -10.88
N THR A 97 11.31 -7.79 -10.95
CA THR A 97 11.54 -8.72 -12.07
C THR A 97 11.45 -10.16 -11.55
N CYS A 98 10.57 -10.95 -12.17
CA CYS A 98 10.41 -12.38 -11.89
C CYS A 98 10.85 -13.19 -13.10
N ASN A 99 11.63 -14.25 -12.88
CA ASN A 99 11.99 -15.18 -13.95
C ASN A 99 10.84 -16.16 -14.20
N SER A 100 10.48 -16.36 -15.46
CA SER A 100 9.53 -17.38 -15.87
C SER A 100 10.07 -18.22 -17.02
N PRO A 101 9.53 -19.42 -17.26
CA PRO A 101 9.92 -20.25 -18.41
C PRO A 101 9.74 -19.60 -19.78
N ARG A 102 8.88 -18.57 -19.85
CA ARG A 102 8.61 -17.82 -21.08
C ARG A 102 9.44 -16.54 -21.19
N GLY A 103 10.32 -16.27 -20.23
CA GLY A 103 11.11 -15.05 -20.15
C GLY A 103 10.78 -14.20 -18.93
N PRO A 104 11.52 -13.12 -18.71
CA PRO A 104 11.34 -12.27 -17.53
C PRO A 104 10.01 -11.51 -17.57
N ILE A 105 9.30 -11.54 -16.43
CA ILE A 105 8.12 -10.75 -16.17
C ILE A 105 8.55 -9.54 -15.34
N ARG A 106 8.31 -8.34 -15.83
CA ARG A 106 8.56 -7.11 -15.09
C ARG A 106 7.26 -6.53 -14.59
N SER A 107 7.19 -6.20 -13.32
CA SER A 107 6.04 -5.55 -12.73
C SER A 107 6.44 -4.29 -11.98
N ALA A 108 5.55 -3.30 -12.01
CA ALA A 108 5.67 -2.11 -11.20
C ALA A 108 4.30 -1.79 -10.60
N GLY A 109 4.30 -1.26 -9.40
CA GLY A 109 3.06 -0.98 -8.69
C GLY A 109 3.20 0.08 -7.62
N SER A 110 2.04 0.46 -7.09
CA SER A 110 1.93 1.34 -5.94
C SER A 110 0.80 0.87 -5.04
N GLY A 111 1.04 0.85 -3.75
CA GLY A 111 0.07 0.44 -2.75
C GLY A 111 0.10 1.31 -1.52
N ARG A 112 -1.01 1.27 -0.78
CA ARG A 112 -1.17 1.94 0.51
C ARG A 112 -1.51 0.91 1.57
N TYR A 113 -0.79 0.97 2.66
CA TYR A 113 -1.09 0.24 3.88
C TYR A 113 -1.97 1.08 4.79
N ALA A 114 -2.95 0.45 5.44
CA ALA A 114 -3.84 1.08 6.41
C ALA A 114 -4.10 0.09 7.54
N SER A 115 -3.39 0.25 8.65
CA SER A 115 -3.49 -0.66 9.81
C SER A 115 -3.29 -2.13 9.44
N ASP A 116 -4.39 -2.85 9.23
CA ASP A 116 -4.44 -4.29 8.99
C ASP A 116 -4.77 -4.65 7.54
N THR A 117 -4.85 -3.67 6.66
CA THR A 117 -5.18 -3.85 5.24
C THR A 117 -4.16 -3.18 4.34
N MET A 118 -4.08 -3.64 3.09
CA MET A 118 -3.30 -3.04 2.03
C MET A 118 -4.08 -3.11 0.72
N GLU A 119 -4.06 -2.04 -0.02
CA GLU A 119 -4.57 -2.00 -1.39
C GLU A 119 -3.51 -1.47 -2.32
N ALA A 120 -3.36 -2.13 -3.47
CA ALA A 120 -2.39 -1.73 -4.47
C ALA A 120 -2.88 -1.99 -5.89
N THR A 121 -2.30 -1.25 -6.81
CA THR A 121 -2.39 -1.52 -8.24
C THR A 121 -1.00 -1.83 -8.79
N LEU A 122 -0.95 -2.69 -9.79
CA LEU A 122 0.27 -3.00 -10.50
C LEU A 122 0.02 -3.13 -11.99
N THR A 123 1.09 -3.02 -12.76
CA THR A 123 1.14 -3.41 -14.17
C THR A 123 2.27 -4.42 -14.33
N ALA A 124 1.96 -5.58 -14.87
CA ALA A 124 2.93 -6.61 -15.21
C ALA A 124 3.13 -6.64 -16.72
N ARG A 125 4.38 -6.56 -17.15
CA ARG A 125 4.77 -6.74 -18.55
C ARG A 125 5.16 -8.20 -18.75
N VAL A 126 4.28 -8.94 -19.40
CA VAL A 126 4.42 -10.39 -19.61
C VAL A 126 4.73 -10.70 -21.07
N PRO A 127 5.47 -11.79 -21.38
CA PRO A 127 5.64 -12.25 -22.74
C PRO A 127 4.29 -12.67 -23.34
N GLY A 128 3.88 -12.02 -24.43
CA GLY A 128 2.67 -12.39 -25.16
C GLY A 128 2.88 -13.59 -26.10
N PRO A 129 1.80 -14.08 -26.73
CA PRO A 129 1.85 -15.28 -27.58
C PRO A 129 2.77 -15.15 -28.79
N ASN A 130 2.98 -13.94 -29.29
CA ASN A 130 3.86 -13.66 -30.44
C ASN A 130 5.25 -13.16 -30.02
N GLY A 131 5.65 -13.35 -28.76
CA GLY A 131 6.90 -12.84 -28.20
C GLY A 131 6.90 -11.32 -27.94
N GLN A 132 5.85 -10.60 -28.33
CA GLN A 132 5.71 -9.19 -28.01
C GLN A 132 5.24 -9.04 -26.54
N PRO A 133 5.87 -8.15 -25.76
CA PRO A 133 5.45 -7.93 -24.39
C PRO A 133 4.05 -7.29 -24.33
N VAL A 134 3.22 -7.79 -23.38
CA VAL A 134 1.87 -7.29 -23.14
C VAL A 134 1.80 -6.74 -21.73
N ASP A 135 1.31 -5.52 -21.58
CA ASP A 135 1.06 -4.90 -20.29
C ASP A 135 -0.28 -5.39 -19.73
N THR A 136 -0.23 -6.00 -18.57
CA THR A 136 -1.39 -6.60 -17.90
C THR A 136 -1.58 -5.90 -16.56
N PRO A 137 -2.64 -5.11 -16.39
CA PRO A 137 -2.94 -4.47 -15.13
C PRO A 137 -3.46 -5.47 -14.10
N GLY A 138 -3.24 -5.17 -12.83
CA GLY A 138 -3.68 -5.98 -11.72
C GLY A 138 -3.96 -5.17 -10.47
N ARG A 139 -4.62 -5.81 -9.52
CA ARG A 139 -4.88 -5.30 -8.18
C ARG A 139 -4.37 -6.28 -7.14
N ILE A 140 -3.85 -5.74 -6.05
CA ILE A 140 -3.45 -6.51 -4.88
C ILE A 140 -4.25 -5.99 -3.69
N THR A 141 -4.79 -6.92 -2.90
CA THR A 141 -5.31 -6.63 -1.56
C THR A 141 -4.52 -7.43 -0.54
N GLY A 142 -4.23 -6.81 0.59
CA GLY A 142 -3.49 -7.44 1.68
C GLY A 142 -4.27 -7.37 2.99
N HIS A 143 -4.14 -8.43 3.81
CA HIS A 143 -4.69 -8.49 5.16
C HIS A 143 -3.64 -8.97 6.13
N TYR A 144 -3.52 -8.26 7.26
CA TYR A 144 -2.65 -8.64 8.35
C TYR A 144 -3.22 -9.86 9.09
N LEU A 145 -2.40 -10.86 9.30
CA LEU A 145 -2.80 -12.10 9.99
C LEU A 145 -2.24 -12.22 11.41
N GLY A 146 -1.24 -11.39 11.75
CA GLY A 146 -0.61 -11.47 13.06
C GLY A 146 0.92 -11.37 12.98
N PRO A 147 1.63 -11.59 14.10
CA PRO A 147 3.07 -11.66 14.10
C PRO A 147 3.57 -12.85 13.27
N CYS A 148 4.79 -12.76 12.76
CA CYS A 148 5.44 -13.91 12.15
C CYS A 148 5.68 -15.00 13.19
N ASP A 149 5.58 -16.27 12.79
CA ASP A 149 5.93 -17.39 13.66
C ASP A 149 7.42 -17.28 14.00
N SER A 150 7.73 -17.32 15.28
CA SER A 150 9.13 -17.44 15.75
C SER A 150 9.69 -18.79 15.27
N LYS A 151 10.79 -18.72 14.53
CA LYS A 151 11.56 -19.93 14.18
C LYS A 151 12.28 -20.47 15.40
#